data_d37c8f5c125235bfc295d5e4cb17e523
#
_entry.id   d37c8f5c125235bfc295d5e4cb17e523
#
_cell.length_a   1.000
_cell.length_b   1.000
_cell.length_c   1.000
_cell.angle_alpha   90.00
_cell.angle_beta   90.00
_cell.angle_gamma   90.00
#
_symmetry.space_group_name_H-M   'P 1'
#
loop_
_entity.id
_entity.type
_entity.pdbx_description
1 polymer ?
#
loop_
_entity_poly.entity_id
_entity_poly.type
_entity_poly.pdbx_seq_one_letter_code
_entity_poly.pdbx_strand_id
1 'polypeptide(L)'
;KFMDSAKKFASVTPFDTSAVVSNAQRMLAYGFSDKDIIPDLTKIGNASAALGAGEEGISRVSRALGQMKTNGRLNAEDMNQLTDVGINAWKYLADAEGKSIAQIREMSQKGEISGDKAVKTILNGLKEFDGMMDKTSNSTVSGLMSNIKDTFDINIVSKWGKGLQKGATKGLGEFVDYLDKSDAKLKEAGTSLEKLGEYASTSVFKGLEK
;
A
#
# COMPACT_ATOMS: atom_id res chain seq x y z
N LYS A 1 -1.65 -20.24 8.50
CA LYS A 1 -0.48 -20.22 7.59
C LYS A 1 -0.51 -19.03 6.60
N PHE A 2 -1.51 -18.95 5.67
CA PHE A 2 -1.63 -17.82 4.73
C PHE A 2 -1.90 -16.49 5.44
N MET A 3 -2.89 -16.46 6.34
CA MET A 3 -3.24 -15.25 7.11
C MET A 3 -2.08 -14.76 8.00
N ASP A 4 -1.29 -15.67 8.56
CA ASP A 4 -0.13 -15.29 9.37
C ASP A 4 0.97 -14.66 8.50
N SER A 5 1.15 -15.17 7.27
CA SER A 5 2.06 -14.57 6.29
C SER A 5 1.61 -13.17 5.86
N ALA A 6 0.30 -12.97 5.64
CA ALA A 6 -0.25 -11.66 5.29
C ALA A 6 -0.08 -10.65 6.44
N LYS A 7 -0.36 -11.05 7.69
CA LYS A 7 -0.12 -10.21 8.87
C LYS A 7 1.36 -9.89 9.06
N LYS A 8 2.25 -10.88 8.89
CA LYS A 8 3.69 -10.66 8.98
C LYS A 8 4.18 -9.70 7.89
N PHE A 9 3.66 -9.83 6.67
CA PHE A 9 3.99 -8.89 5.60
C PHE A 9 3.51 -7.48 5.95
N ALA A 10 2.27 -7.32 6.42
CA ALA A 10 1.74 -6.03 6.83
C ALA A 10 2.61 -5.33 7.89
N SER A 11 3.07 -6.08 8.90
CA SER A 11 3.88 -5.51 10.00
C SER A 11 5.25 -4.96 9.60
N VAL A 12 5.70 -5.22 8.38
CA VAL A 12 6.98 -4.71 7.84
C VAL A 12 6.78 -3.76 6.66
N THR A 13 5.53 -3.35 6.39
CA THR A 13 5.19 -2.43 5.30
C THR A 13 4.58 -1.14 5.85
N PRO A 14 4.55 -0.03 5.07
CA PRO A 14 3.94 1.24 5.50
C PRO A 14 2.41 1.24 5.42
N PHE A 15 1.77 0.07 5.28
CA PHE A 15 0.33 -0.06 5.07
C PHE A 15 -0.36 -0.69 6.28
N ASP A 16 -1.62 -0.30 6.52
CA ASP A 16 -2.45 -0.87 7.59
C ASP A 16 -2.66 -2.38 7.38
N THR A 17 -2.53 -3.15 8.46
CA THR A 17 -2.68 -4.61 8.45
C THR A 17 -4.03 -5.04 7.88
N SER A 18 -5.10 -4.32 8.18
CA SER A 18 -6.44 -4.66 7.69
C SER A 18 -6.56 -4.47 6.18
N ALA A 19 -5.94 -3.44 5.62
CA ALA A 19 -5.90 -3.18 4.19
C ALA A 19 -5.11 -4.27 3.44
N VAL A 20 -3.94 -4.64 3.94
CA VAL A 20 -3.12 -5.72 3.37
C VAL A 20 -3.84 -7.06 3.39
N VAL A 21 -4.40 -7.43 4.54
CA VAL A 21 -5.15 -8.70 4.70
C VAL A 21 -6.38 -8.73 3.79
N SER A 22 -7.13 -7.65 3.70
CA SER A 22 -8.30 -7.53 2.82
C SER A 22 -7.92 -7.70 1.34
N ASN A 23 -6.83 -7.08 0.90
CA ASN A 23 -6.35 -7.23 -0.48
C ASN A 23 -5.81 -8.63 -0.75
N ALA A 24 -5.12 -9.27 0.22
CA ALA A 24 -4.68 -10.66 0.11
C ALA A 24 -5.88 -11.63 -0.05
N GLN A 25 -6.94 -11.44 0.74
CA GLN A 25 -8.18 -12.22 0.62
C GLN A 25 -8.87 -12.01 -0.73
N ARG A 26 -8.92 -10.78 -1.20
CA ARG A 26 -9.48 -10.43 -2.51
C ARG A 26 -8.71 -11.09 -3.65
N MET A 27 -7.38 -11.06 -3.62
CA MET A 27 -6.55 -11.72 -4.62
C MET A 27 -6.78 -13.23 -4.62
N LEU A 28 -6.92 -13.86 -3.44
CA LEU A 28 -7.29 -15.27 -3.33
C LEU A 28 -8.63 -15.56 -4.00
N ALA A 29 -9.64 -14.70 -3.76
CA ALA A 29 -10.97 -14.82 -4.39
C ALA A 29 -10.92 -14.65 -5.92
N TYR A 30 -10.01 -13.86 -6.45
CA TYR A 30 -9.74 -13.73 -7.89
C TYR A 30 -8.92 -14.90 -8.48
N GLY A 31 -8.57 -15.92 -7.66
CA GLY A 31 -7.87 -17.12 -8.12
C GLY A 31 -6.35 -16.97 -8.23
N PHE A 32 -5.75 -16.03 -7.49
CA PHE A 32 -4.29 -16.05 -7.30
C PHE A 32 -3.90 -17.21 -6.38
N SER A 33 -2.74 -17.78 -6.62
CA SER A 33 -2.20 -18.84 -5.76
C SER A 33 -1.77 -18.24 -4.40
N ASP A 34 -2.10 -18.92 -3.31
CA ASP A 34 -1.77 -18.51 -1.93
C ASP A 34 -0.27 -18.24 -1.72
N LYS A 35 0.60 -18.96 -2.43
CA LYS A 35 2.06 -18.79 -2.40
C LYS A 35 2.55 -17.56 -3.18
N ASP A 36 1.78 -17.10 -4.17
CA ASP A 36 2.17 -15.98 -5.03
C ASP A 36 1.62 -14.64 -4.50
N ILE A 37 0.57 -14.66 -3.67
CA ILE A 37 -0.10 -13.44 -3.20
C ILE A 37 0.84 -12.50 -2.45
N ILE A 38 1.65 -12.99 -1.50
CA ILE A 38 2.57 -12.12 -0.75
C ILE A 38 3.68 -11.55 -1.65
N PRO A 39 4.37 -12.34 -2.50
CA PRO A 39 5.27 -11.80 -3.52
C PRO A 39 4.63 -10.76 -4.43
N ASP A 40 3.41 -10.97 -4.87
CA ASP A 40 2.72 -10.04 -5.77
C ASP A 40 2.25 -8.78 -5.04
N LEU A 41 1.74 -8.88 -3.81
CA LEU A 41 1.45 -7.73 -2.96
C LEU A 41 2.71 -6.91 -2.64
N THR A 42 3.87 -7.55 -2.54
CA THR A 42 5.15 -6.85 -2.38
C THR A 42 5.43 -5.94 -3.57
N LYS A 43 5.28 -6.44 -4.80
CA LYS A 43 5.47 -5.64 -6.02
C LYS A 43 4.45 -4.51 -6.11
N ILE A 44 3.17 -4.82 -5.83
CA ILE A 44 2.07 -3.84 -5.86
C ILE A 44 2.31 -2.76 -4.79
N GLY A 45 2.70 -3.15 -3.59
CA GLY A 45 2.99 -2.22 -2.49
C GLY A 45 4.19 -1.32 -2.81
N ASN A 46 5.26 -1.87 -3.38
CA ASN A 46 6.41 -1.09 -3.82
C ASN A 46 6.02 -0.03 -4.86
N ALA A 47 5.22 -0.40 -5.86
CA ALA A 47 4.71 0.54 -6.84
C ALA A 47 3.79 1.60 -6.21
N SER A 48 2.87 1.20 -5.34
CA SER A 48 1.96 2.12 -4.65
C SER A 48 2.72 3.11 -3.76
N ALA A 49 3.77 2.66 -3.06
CA ALA A 49 4.62 3.51 -2.25
C ALA A 49 5.44 4.50 -3.12
N ALA A 50 6.03 4.02 -4.21
CA ALA A 50 6.82 4.84 -5.14
C ALA A 50 6.00 5.94 -5.80
N LEU A 51 4.75 5.63 -6.15
CA LEU A 51 3.83 6.53 -6.86
C LEU A 51 3.00 7.41 -5.91
N GLY A 52 3.19 7.27 -4.58
CA GLY A 52 2.42 8.02 -3.59
C GLY A 52 0.94 7.64 -3.53
N ALA A 53 0.55 6.49 -4.08
CA ALA A 53 -0.83 6.06 -4.17
C ALA A 53 -1.36 5.37 -2.89
N GLY A 54 -0.47 5.00 -1.96
CA GLY A 54 -0.82 4.44 -0.67
C GLY A 54 -1.69 3.17 -0.75
N GLU A 55 -2.57 2.99 0.23
CA GLU A 55 -3.47 1.83 0.33
C GLU A 55 -4.51 1.78 -0.80
N GLU A 56 -4.96 2.94 -1.26
CA GLU A 56 -5.86 3.06 -2.41
C GLU A 56 -5.20 2.47 -3.66
N GLY A 57 -3.90 2.76 -3.87
CA GLY A 57 -3.11 2.18 -4.97
C GLY A 57 -3.06 0.67 -4.90
N ILE A 58 -2.77 0.08 -3.73
CA ILE A 58 -2.79 -1.38 -3.55
C ILE A 58 -4.17 -1.94 -3.92
N SER A 59 -5.23 -1.33 -3.43
CA SER A 59 -6.60 -1.79 -3.67
C SER A 59 -6.99 -1.74 -5.15
N ARG A 60 -6.68 -0.65 -5.84
CA ARG A 60 -6.95 -0.47 -7.26
C ARG A 60 -6.16 -1.44 -8.14
N VAL A 61 -4.85 -1.55 -7.90
CA VAL A 61 -3.99 -2.46 -8.66
C VAL A 61 -4.39 -3.92 -8.44
N SER A 62 -4.60 -4.34 -7.19
CA SER A 62 -5.05 -5.70 -6.88
C SER A 62 -6.39 -6.04 -7.55
N ARG A 63 -7.32 -5.06 -7.61
CA ARG A 63 -8.61 -5.21 -8.28
C ARG A 63 -8.44 -5.34 -9.79
N ALA A 64 -7.70 -4.45 -10.42
CA ALA A 64 -7.49 -4.46 -11.87
C ALA A 64 -6.85 -5.80 -12.33
N LEU A 65 -5.79 -6.23 -11.64
CA LEU A 65 -5.15 -7.52 -11.94
C LEU A 65 -6.11 -8.70 -11.69
N GLY A 66 -6.90 -8.64 -10.62
CA GLY A 66 -7.92 -9.64 -10.31
C GLY A 66 -9.01 -9.73 -11.37
N GLN A 67 -9.48 -8.61 -11.87
CA GLN A 67 -10.47 -8.55 -12.95
C GLN A 67 -9.93 -9.15 -14.24
N MET A 68 -8.70 -8.79 -14.65
CA MET A 68 -8.03 -9.39 -15.81
C MET A 68 -7.95 -10.92 -15.68
N LYS A 69 -7.58 -11.41 -14.51
CA LYS A 69 -7.46 -12.85 -14.23
C LYS A 69 -8.82 -13.55 -14.32
N THR A 70 -9.84 -12.99 -13.67
CA THR A 70 -11.21 -13.56 -13.65
C THR A 70 -11.86 -13.51 -15.03
N ASN A 71 -11.68 -12.42 -15.77
CA ASN A 71 -12.22 -12.26 -17.12
C ASN A 71 -11.48 -13.11 -18.17
N GLY A 72 -10.31 -13.64 -17.82
CA GLY A 72 -9.48 -14.45 -18.71
C GLY A 72 -8.83 -13.69 -19.86
N ARG A 73 -9.03 -12.39 -19.95
CA ARG A 73 -8.50 -11.52 -21.02
C ARG A 73 -8.16 -10.13 -20.49
N LEU A 74 -7.28 -9.45 -21.22
CA LEU A 74 -6.96 -8.05 -20.99
C LEU A 74 -8.11 -7.15 -21.45
N ASN A 75 -8.55 -6.24 -20.59
CA ASN A 75 -9.54 -5.21 -20.90
C ASN A 75 -8.94 -3.80 -20.75
N ALA A 76 -9.36 -2.88 -21.61
CA ALA A 76 -8.89 -1.49 -21.55
C ALA A 76 -9.29 -0.78 -20.24
N GLU A 77 -10.44 -1.12 -19.65
CA GLU A 77 -10.91 -0.56 -18.40
C GLU A 77 -9.97 -0.91 -17.24
N ASP A 78 -9.54 -2.18 -17.15
CA ASP A 78 -8.59 -2.62 -16.13
C ASP A 78 -7.24 -1.91 -16.27
N MET A 79 -6.81 -1.66 -17.51
CA MET A 79 -5.58 -0.90 -17.83
C MET A 79 -5.69 0.57 -17.43
N ASN A 80 -6.87 1.18 -17.58
CA ASN A 80 -7.10 2.56 -17.15
C ASN A 80 -6.99 2.69 -15.63
N GLN A 81 -7.51 1.72 -14.86
CA GLN A 81 -7.35 1.70 -13.40
C GLN A 81 -5.86 1.69 -12.97
N LEU A 82 -5.00 0.99 -13.72
CA LEU A 82 -3.55 1.00 -13.48
C LEU A 82 -2.92 2.34 -13.87
N THR A 83 -3.35 2.92 -14.98
CA THR A 83 -2.87 4.23 -15.44
C THR A 83 -3.23 5.34 -14.44
N ASP A 84 -4.42 5.29 -13.85
CA ASP A 84 -4.88 6.26 -12.83
C ASP A 84 -4.02 6.24 -11.57
N VAL A 85 -3.39 5.10 -11.27
CA VAL A 85 -2.41 4.96 -10.18
C VAL A 85 -1.00 5.41 -10.60
N GLY A 86 -0.78 5.69 -11.89
CA GLY A 86 0.53 6.07 -12.45
C GLY A 86 1.34 4.90 -13.02
N ILE A 87 0.76 3.69 -13.12
CA ILE A 87 1.43 2.52 -13.67
C ILE A 87 1.28 2.48 -15.18
N ASN A 88 2.38 2.52 -15.92
CA ASN A 88 2.37 2.44 -17.38
C ASN A 88 2.29 0.99 -17.88
N ALA A 89 1.20 0.29 -17.55
CA ALA A 89 1.00 -1.12 -17.86
C ALA A 89 0.97 -1.41 -19.37
N TRP A 90 0.51 -0.45 -20.19
CA TRP A 90 0.56 -0.58 -21.66
C TRP A 90 1.99 -0.69 -22.18
N LYS A 91 2.92 0.07 -21.58
CA LYS A 91 4.34 0.01 -21.93
C LYS A 91 4.94 -1.34 -21.54
N TYR A 92 4.62 -1.88 -20.37
CA TYR A 92 5.14 -3.19 -19.95
C TYR A 92 4.74 -4.30 -20.93
N LEU A 93 3.50 -4.28 -21.42
CA LEU A 93 3.03 -5.23 -22.42
C LEU A 93 3.70 -5.00 -23.77
N ALA A 94 3.85 -3.74 -24.18
CA ALA A 94 4.52 -3.39 -25.43
C ALA A 94 5.97 -3.88 -25.47
N ASP A 95 6.71 -3.61 -24.41
CA ASP A 95 8.12 -4.01 -24.27
C ASP A 95 8.24 -5.54 -24.23
N ALA A 96 7.37 -6.24 -23.50
CA ALA A 96 7.40 -7.70 -23.43
C ALA A 96 7.05 -8.42 -24.73
N GLU A 97 6.20 -7.80 -25.57
CA GLU A 97 5.79 -8.35 -26.86
C GLU A 97 6.64 -7.86 -28.04
N GLY A 98 7.55 -6.90 -27.81
CA GLY A 98 8.30 -6.25 -28.90
C GLY A 98 7.41 -5.51 -29.88
N LYS A 99 6.31 -4.91 -29.39
CA LYS A 99 5.27 -4.25 -30.18
C LYS A 99 5.06 -2.80 -29.74
N SER A 100 4.41 -2.01 -30.57
CA SER A 100 3.97 -0.67 -30.17
C SER A 100 2.75 -0.76 -29.24
N ILE A 101 2.54 0.27 -28.40
CA ILE A 101 1.36 0.39 -27.53
C ILE A 101 0.05 0.33 -28.37
N ALA A 102 0.05 0.89 -29.59
CA ALA A 102 -1.10 0.85 -30.50
C ALA A 102 -1.44 -0.60 -30.90
N GLN A 103 -0.43 -1.40 -31.23
CA GLN A 103 -0.62 -2.81 -31.55
C GLN A 103 -1.12 -3.61 -30.34
N ILE A 104 -0.61 -3.35 -29.14
CA ILE A 104 -1.10 -4.00 -27.93
C ILE A 104 -2.57 -3.65 -27.65
N ARG A 105 -2.98 -2.39 -27.85
CA ARG A 105 -4.38 -1.98 -27.72
C ARG A 105 -5.29 -2.68 -28.73
N GLU A 106 -4.84 -2.82 -29.98
CA GLU A 106 -5.56 -3.56 -31.01
C GLU A 106 -5.70 -5.05 -30.64
N MET A 107 -4.63 -5.70 -30.20
CA MET A 107 -4.65 -7.08 -29.70
C MET A 107 -5.59 -7.25 -28.50
N SER A 108 -5.61 -6.29 -27.58
CA SER A 108 -6.54 -6.28 -26.44
C SER A 108 -8.00 -6.21 -26.90
N GLN A 109 -8.32 -5.33 -27.85
CA GLN A 109 -9.68 -5.22 -28.43
C GLN A 109 -10.13 -6.52 -29.11
N LYS A 110 -9.20 -7.24 -29.75
CA LYS A 110 -9.44 -8.55 -30.37
C LYS A 110 -9.48 -9.70 -29.38
N GLY A 111 -9.17 -9.46 -28.09
CA GLY A 111 -9.10 -10.50 -27.05
C GLY A 111 -7.90 -11.45 -27.21
N GLU A 112 -6.85 -11.04 -27.91
CA GLU A 112 -5.67 -11.86 -28.21
C GLU A 112 -4.68 -11.95 -27.03
N ILE A 113 -4.88 -11.13 -25.97
CA ILE A 113 -4.02 -11.13 -24.78
C ILE A 113 -4.80 -11.75 -23.62
N SER A 114 -4.34 -12.93 -23.17
CA SER A 114 -4.96 -13.58 -22.02
C SER A 114 -4.72 -12.80 -20.71
N GLY A 115 -5.68 -12.89 -19.80
CA GLY A 115 -5.60 -12.24 -18.49
C GLY A 115 -4.38 -12.68 -17.68
N ASP A 116 -4.07 -13.98 -17.65
CA ASP A 116 -2.89 -14.50 -16.96
C ASP A 116 -1.58 -13.97 -17.54
N LYS A 117 -1.49 -13.87 -18.87
CA LYS A 117 -0.31 -13.28 -19.54
C LYS A 117 -0.18 -11.81 -19.19
N ALA A 118 -1.28 -11.06 -19.24
CA ALA A 118 -1.28 -9.64 -18.88
C ALA A 118 -0.86 -9.42 -17.42
N VAL A 119 -1.48 -10.14 -16.49
CA VAL A 119 -1.16 -10.06 -15.05
C VAL A 119 0.31 -10.37 -14.80
N LYS A 120 0.84 -11.46 -15.37
CA LYS A 120 2.24 -11.84 -15.18
C LYS A 120 3.20 -10.78 -15.73
N THR A 121 2.90 -10.23 -16.90
CA THR A 121 3.73 -9.20 -17.54
C THR A 121 3.71 -7.90 -16.72
N ILE A 122 2.53 -7.47 -16.27
CA ILE A 122 2.39 -6.27 -15.44
C ILE A 122 3.14 -6.43 -14.12
N LEU A 123 2.93 -7.54 -13.40
CA LEU A 123 3.65 -7.82 -12.15
C LEU A 123 5.18 -7.90 -12.33
N ASN A 124 5.64 -8.32 -13.50
CA ASN A 124 7.07 -8.25 -13.83
C ASN A 124 7.54 -6.81 -14.05
N GLY A 125 6.75 -5.98 -14.73
CA GLY A 125 7.05 -4.56 -14.92
C GLY A 125 7.15 -3.81 -13.59
N LEU A 126 6.29 -4.14 -12.61
CA LEU A 126 6.32 -3.52 -11.29
C LEU A 126 7.62 -3.73 -10.51
N LYS A 127 8.50 -4.64 -10.93
CA LYS A 127 9.83 -4.81 -10.33
C LYS A 127 10.72 -3.58 -10.44
N GLU A 128 10.42 -2.65 -11.36
CA GLU A 128 11.15 -1.37 -11.42
C GLU A 128 11.03 -0.56 -10.12
N PHE A 129 10.01 -0.83 -9.30
CA PHE A 129 9.77 -0.19 -8.01
C PHE A 129 10.30 -0.98 -6.80
N ASP A 130 11.05 -2.06 -7.01
CA ASP A 130 11.51 -2.93 -5.92
C ASP A 130 12.25 -2.14 -4.82
N GLY A 131 11.93 -2.42 -3.55
CA GLY A 131 12.52 -1.77 -2.37
C GLY A 131 11.96 -0.39 -2.02
N MET A 132 10.95 0.11 -2.75
CA MET A 132 10.40 1.44 -2.49
C MET A 132 9.54 1.50 -1.22
N MET A 133 8.90 0.41 -0.80
CA MET A 133 8.20 0.35 0.49
C MET A 133 9.15 0.60 1.66
N ASP A 134 10.32 -0.03 1.67
CA ASP A 134 11.30 0.11 2.75
C ASP A 134 11.79 1.55 2.88
N LYS A 135 11.99 2.22 1.75
CA LYS A 135 12.37 3.65 1.73
C LYS A 135 11.27 4.54 2.27
N THR A 136 10.02 4.24 1.92
CA THR A 136 8.86 5.04 2.31
C THR A 136 8.49 4.80 3.78
N SER A 137 8.52 3.57 4.28
CA SER A 137 8.17 3.24 5.67
C SER A 137 9.08 3.93 6.69
N ASN A 138 10.34 4.13 6.34
CA ASN A 138 11.32 4.80 7.20
C ASN A 138 11.32 6.33 7.08
N SER A 139 10.66 6.90 6.08
CA SER A 139 10.74 8.32 5.76
C SER A 139 9.42 9.09 5.91
N THR A 140 8.29 8.42 6.10
CA THR A 140 6.99 9.07 6.22
C THR A 140 6.38 8.93 7.61
N VAL A 141 5.74 10.00 8.08
CA VAL A 141 4.98 10.00 9.35
C VAL A 141 3.87 8.94 9.33
N SER A 142 3.21 8.75 8.18
CA SER A 142 2.19 7.73 7.99
C SER A 142 2.73 6.31 8.17
N GLY A 143 3.90 5.99 7.59
CA GLY A 143 4.56 4.70 7.77
C GLY A 143 4.99 4.45 9.22
N LEU A 144 5.53 5.48 9.90
CA LEU A 144 5.88 5.39 11.31
C LEU A 144 4.66 5.17 12.20
N MET A 145 3.55 5.86 11.94
CA MET A 145 2.29 5.70 12.69
C MET A 145 1.65 4.33 12.46
N SER A 146 1.67 3.81 11.23
CA SER A 146 1.21 2.44 10.93
C SER A 146 2.03 1.41 11.69
N ASN A 147 3.36 1.50 11.64
CA ASN A 147 4.25 0.59 12.37
C ASN A 147 4.06 0.64 13.89
N ILE A 148 3.80 1.83 14.47
CA ILE A 148 3.49 1.98 15.90
C ILE A 148 2.17 1.29 16.23
N LYS A 149 1.11 1.52 15.46
CA LYS A 149 -0.20 0.91 15.64
C LYS A 149 -0.12 -0.62 15.55
N ASP A 150 0.54 -1.13 14.51
CA ASP A 150 0.68 -2.58 14.29
C ASP A 150 1.52 -3.26 15.37
N THR A 151 2.61 -2.61 15.82
CA THR A 151 3.42 -3.09 16.94
C THR A 151 2.61 -3.15 18.23
N PHE A 152 1.75 -2.17 18.46
CA PHE A 152 0.87 -2.12 19.61
C PHE A 152 -0.18 -3.25 19.55
N ASP A 153 -0.88 -3.40 18.44
CA ASP A 153 -1.91 -4.42 18.24
C ASP A 153 -1.34 -5.84 18.30
N ILE A 154 -0.21 -6.10 17.65
CA ILE A 154 0.41 -7.44 17.60
C ILE A 154 1.06 -7.82 18.92
N ASN A 155 1.81 -6.93 19.55
CA ASN A 155 2.61 -7.28 20.72
C ASN A 155 1.87 -7.13 22.04
N ILE A 156 0.97 -6.17 22.17
CA ILE A 156 0.28 -5.90 23.42
C ILE A 156 -1.04 -6.67 23.48
N VAL A 157 -1.88 -6.59 22.45
CA VAL A 157 -3.19 -7.25 22.46
C VAL A 157 -3.06 -8.77 22.42
N SER A 158 -2.12 -9.32 21.65
CA SER A 158 -1.93 -10.76 21.54
C SER A 158 -1.33 -11.42 22.81
N LYS A 159 -0.49 -10.68 23.55
CA LYS A 159 0.23 -11.25 24.72
C LYS A 159 -0.46 -11.02 26.05
N TRP A 160 -1.31 -10.01 26.19
CA TRP A 160 -1.84 -9.58 27.48
C TRP A 160 -3.35 -9.79 27.65
N GLY A 161 -4.04 -10.32 26.64
CA GLY A 161 -5.44 -10.72 26.72
C GLY A 161 -6.46 -9.58 26.80
N LYS A 162 -7.76 -9.97 26.74
CA LYS A 162 -8.92 -9.04 26.61
C LYS A 162 -9.09 -8.00 27.73
N GLY A 163 -8.44 -8.19 28.88
CA GLY A 163 -8.57 -7.29 30.01
C GLY A 163 -7.81 -5.98 29.85
N LEU A 164 -6.62 -6.01 29.24
CA LEU A 164 -5.84 -4.82 28.94
C LEU A 164 -6.33 -4.09 27.68
N GLN A 165 -6.99 -4.79 26.76
CA GLN A 165 -7.53 -4.21 25.54
C GLN A 165 -8.46 -3.02 25.80
N LYS A 166 -9.34 -3.13 26.82
CA LYS A 166 -10.24 -2.03 27.20
C LYS A 166 -9.51 -0.81 27.79
N GLY A 167 -8.46 -1.02 28.54
CA GLY A 167 -7.66 0.08 29.13
C GLY A 167 -6.77 0.76 28.12
N ALA A 168 -6.15 -0.03 27.24
CA ALA A 168 -5.22 0.47 26.22
C ALA A 168 -5.96 1.19 25.08
N THR A 169 -7.08 0.65 24.60
CA THR A 169 -7.92 1.32 23.58
C THR A 169 -8.56 2.60 24.12
N LYS A 170 -8.93 2.63 25.43
CA LYS A 170 -9.42 3.85 26.07
C LYS A 170 -8.32 4.91 26.19
N GLY A 171 -7.11 4.52 26.63
CA GLY A 171 -5.97 5.43 26.74
C GLY A 171 -5.49 5.98 25.39
N LEU A 172 -5.50 5.15 24.33
CA LEU A 172 -5.22 5.60 22.97
C LEU A 172 -6.32 6.52 22.43
N GLY A 173 -7.58 6.21 22.68
CA GLY A 173 -8.70 7.06 22.31
C GLY A 173 -8.61 8.42 23.00
N GLU A 174 -8.30 8.47 24.28
CA GLU A 174 -8.09 9.71 25.04
C GLU A 174 -6.86 10.50 24.55
N PHE A 175 -5.81 9.81 24.11
CA PHE A 175 -4.62 10.45 23.52
C PHE A 175 -4.88 11.00 22.11
N VAL A 176 -5.61 10.28 21.27
CA VAL A 176 -6.05 10.77 19.96
C VAL A 176 -7.01 11.96 20.11
N ASP A 177 -7.99 11.87 21.02
CA ASP A 177 -8.88 12.98 21.37
C ASP A 177 -8.12 14.20 21.91
N TYR A 178 -7.07 13.98 22.68
CA TYR A 178 -6.20 15.06 23.16
C TYR A 178 -5.43 15.72 22.01
N LEU A 179 -4.91 14.93 21.07
CA LEU A 179 -4.21 15.45 19.88
C LEU A 179 -5.18 16.23 18.97
N ASP A 180 -6.38 15.71 18.72
CA ASP A 180 -7.42 16.40 17.92
C ASP A 180 -7.86 17.72 18.57
N LYS A 181 -8.07 17.73 19.87
CA LYS A 181 -8.42 18.95 20.62
C LYS A 181 -7.25 19.95 20.66
N SER A 182 -6.02 19.45 20.70
CA SER A 182 -4.82 20.30 20.64
C SER A 182 -4.64 20.90 19.26
N ASP A 183 -4.90 20.14 18.18
CA ASP A 183 -4.88 20.63 16.81
C ASP A 183 -5.97 21.67 16.54
N ALA A 184 -7.18 21.48 17.06
CA ALA A 184 -8.24 22.47 17.00
C ALA A 184 -7.87 23.78 17.72
N LYS A 185 -7.26 23.70 18.93
CA LYS A 185 -6.77 24.87 19.67
C LYS A 185 -5.60 25.55 18.96
N LEU A 186 -4.72 24.79 18.30
CA LEU A 186 -3.61 25.33 17.50
C LEU A 186 -4.11 26.04 16.25
N LYS A 187 -5.17 25.54 15.61
CA LYS A 187 -5.86 26.21 14.48
C LYS A 187 -6.54 27.50 14.91
N GLU A 188 -7.20 27.53 16.06
CA GLU A 188 -7.80 28.75 16.64
C GLU A 188 -6.75 29.79 16.99
N ALA A 189 -5.56 29.38 17.45
CA ALA A 189 -4.44 30.29 17.76
C ALA A 189 -3.67 30.77 16.51
N GLY A 190 -4.09 30.42 15.28
CA GLY A 190 -3.43 30.83 14.03
C GLY A 190 -2.04 30.21 13.83
N THR A 191 -1.72 29.16 14.59
CA THR A 191 -0.45 28.43 14.49
C THR A 191 -0.62 27.22 13.59
N SER A 192 -0.08 27.26 12.36
CA SER A 192 -0.13 26.14 11.45
C SER A 192 0.81 24.99 11.92
N LEU A 193 0.47 23.76 11.56
CA LEU A 193 1.32 22.57 11.76
C LEU A 193 2.74 22.74 11.17
N GLU A 194 2.90 23.59 10.16
CA GLU A 194 4.21 24.00 9.62
C GLU A 194 5.13 24.60 10.68
N LYS A 195 4.63 25.45 11.57
CA LYS A 195 5.45 26.05 12.65
C LYS A 195 5.90 25.02 13.68
N LEU A 196 5.09 24.00 13.93
CA LEU A 196 5.49 22.88 14.80
C LEU A 196 6.54 21.99 14.13
N GLY A 197 6.43 21.76 12.82
CA GLY A 197 7.44 21.07 12.03
C GLY A 197 8.77 21.85 12.00
N GLU A 198 8.72 23.16 11.82
CA GLU A 198 9.91 24.04 11.90
C GLU A 198 10.53 24.05 13.31
N TYR A 199 9.71 24.09 14.36
CA TYR A 199 10.20 24.08 15.73
C TYR A 199 10.81 22.72 16.11
N ALA A 200 10.21 21.61 15.68
CA ALA A 200 10.73 20.26 15.90
C ALA A 200 12.05 20.05 15.10
N SER A 201 12.11 20.50 13.85
CA SER A 201 13.32 20.39 13.03
C SER A 201 14.47 21.23 13.59
N THR A 202 14.21 22.48 13.99
CA THR A 202 15.23 23.36 14.58
C THR A 202 15.72 22.88 15.95
N SER A 203 14.87 22.23 16.73
CA SER A 203 15.25 21.71 18.06
C SER A 203 16.07 20.43 17.95
N VAL A 204 15.77 19.56 16.99
CA VAL A 204 16.54 18.33 16.72
C VAL A 204 17.93 18.66 16.14
N PHE A 205 18.01 19.62 15.20
CA PHE A 205 19.31 20.03 14.63
C PHE A 205 20.21 20.75 15.63
N LYS A 206 19.68 21.57 16.53
CA LYS A 206 20.48 22.21 17.62
C LYS A 206 20.94 21.23 18.69
N GLY A 207 20.32 20.07 18.83
CA GLY A 207 20.74 19.01 19.75
C GLY A 207 21.89 18.15 19.24
N LEU A 208 22.20 18.19 17.95
CA LEU A 208 23.26 17.39 17.29
C LEU A 208 24.58 18.18 17.13
N GLU A 209 24.61 19.48 17.45
CA GLU A 209 25.81 20.34 17.40
C GLU A 209 26.47 20.58 18.77
N LYS A 210 26.18 19.76 19.76
CA LYS A 210 26.87 19.73 21.05
C LYS A 210 27.44 18.28 21.27
#